data_a8e8e68cd67c9c0c54c689cbdb6189cd
#
_entry.id   a8e8e68cd67c9c0c54c689cbdb6189cd
#
_cell.length_a   1.000
_cell.length_b   1.000
_cell.length_c   1.000
_cell.angle_alpha   90.00
_cell.angle_beta   90.00
_cell.angle_gamma   90.00
#
_symmetry.space_group_name_H-M   'P 1'
#
loop_
_entity.id
_entity.type
_entity.pdbx_description
1 polymer ?
#
loop_
_entity_poly.entity_id
_entity_poly.type
_entity_poly.pdbx_seq_one_letter_code
_entity_poly.pdbx_strand_id
1 'polypeptide(L)'
;MVNKFNTKNYDYLIVGAGPFGMIFAYEAAKRGKKSLIVEKRPYIAGNTHTHVEHGITVHDFGAHIFHTDNKEVWDYIRQFAEFNGYQNQVVANYQGTLYNLPFNMNTFYQMWGTKTPDEAQAKIAEQRELALKDLGNRQPRNLEEQAISLIGTDIYEKLIKGYTEKQWGRLATELPAFIIKRLPVRFIYDNNYFNHRYQGIPVGGYTQIFERMLSQSQGLIDVLTDTDFFDHKETLLSEFPRVLYTGMIDQFFDYQFGELEYRSLRFESEVIDSDNYQGNAVINYTDAKTPYTRVMEWRHLDGLADAGKTIITKEYPQEWDRSKEAYYPVNNDKNTRIYKQYAQEARQKHPEIIFGGRLGKYRYFDMDQVFNDAFHTVREEFNVAADFNFAHDDTK
;
A
#
# COMPACT_ATOMS: atom_id res chain seq x y z
N MET A 1 -27.41 -16.45 -1.49
CA MET A 1 -26.51 -17.18 -0.54
C MET A 1 -26.62 -16.66 0.88
N VAL A 2 -26.83 -15.38 1.11
CA VAL A 2 -27.00 -14.75 2.44
C VAL A 2 -28.11 -15.42 3.28
N ASN A 3 -29.19 -15.88 2.65
CA ASN A 3 -30.30 -16.63 3.33
C ASN A 3 -29.90 -17.97 3.99
N LYS A 4 -28.63 -18.41 3.87
CA LYS A 4 -28.12 -19.62 4.55
C LYS A 4 -27.63 -19.37 5.97
N PHE A 5 -27.41 -18.10 6.33
CA PHE A 5 -26.89 -17.72 7.63
C PHE A 5 -28.04 -17.18 8.48
N ASN A 6 -28.15 -17.68 9.70
CA ASN A 6 -29.02 -17.08 10.69
C ASN A 6 -28.33 -15.81 11.21
N THR A 7 -28.56 -14.68 10.54
CA THR A 7 -27.92 -13.39 10.80
C THR A 7 -28.07 -12.91 12.25
N LYS A 8 -29.11 -13.35 12.93
CA LYS A 8 -29.35 -13.05 14.37
C LYS A 8 -28.27 -13.58 15.32
N ASN A 9 -27.40 -14.45 14.84
CA ASN A 9 -26.31 -15.03 15.63
C ASN A 9 -24.97 -14.30 15.49
N TYR A 10 -24.92 -13.21 14.72
CA TYR A 10 -23.70 -12.42 14.54
C TYR A 10 -23.78 -11.08 15.23
N ASP A 11 -22.68 -10.67 15.85
CA ASP A 11 -22.51 -9.33 16.43
C ASP A 11 -22.11 -8.31 15.35
N TYR A 12 -21.35 -8.74 14.34
CA TYR A 12 -20.81 -7.86 13.30
C TYR A 12 -21.02 -8.42 11.90
N LEU A 13 -21.35 -7.53 10.97
CA LEU A 13 -21.08 -7.68 9.55
C LEU A 13 -19.77 -6.97 9.21
N ILE A 14 -18.87 -7.63 8.48
CA ILE A 14 -17.63 -7.03 8.01
C ILE A 14 -17.62 -7.11 6.48
N VAL A 15 -17.50 -5.98 5.82
CA VAL A 15 -17.44 -5.87 4.37
C VAL A 15 -15.98 -5.70 3.94
N GLY A 16 -15.45 -6.75 3.31
CA GLY A 16 -14.06 -6.86 2.86
C GLY A 16 -13.18 -7.72 3.76
N ALA A 17 -12.61 -8.78 3.18
CA ALA A 17 -11.68 -9.71 3.83
C ALA A 17 -10.21 -9.31 3.68
N GLY A 18 -9.93 -8.01 3.52
CA GLY A 18 -8.57 -7.46 3.55
C GLY A 18 -8.00 -7.39 4.96
N PRO A 19 -6.72 -6.99 5.13
CA PRO A 19 -6.05 -6.97 6.44
C PRO A 19 -6.84 -6.25 7.53
N PHE A 20 -7.43 -5.10 7.24
CA PHE A 20 -8.19 -4.33 8.22
C PHE A 20 -9.41 -5.12 8.76
N GLY A 21 -10.24 -5.66 7.85
CA GLY A 21 -11.43 -6.43 8.22
C GLY A 21 -11.09 -7.71 8.96
N MET A 22 -10.05 -8.42 8.50
CA MET A 22 -9.60 -9.67 9.11
C MET A 22 -9.04 -9.47 10.52
N ILE A 23 -8.23 -8.44 10.75
CA ILE A 23 -7.70 -8.09 12.07
C ILE A 23 -8.84 -7.72 13.03
N PHE A 24 -9.77 -6.87 12.59
CA PHE A 24 -10.92 -6.50 13.40
C PHE A 24 -11.76 -7.73 13.79
N ALA A 25 -12.07 -8.61 12.81
CA ALA A 25 -12.82 -9.85 13.05
C ALA A 25 -12.13 -10.75 14.08
N TYR A 26 -10.81 -10.94 13.92
CA TYR A 26 -10.03 -11.78 14.82
C TYR A 26 -9.99 -11.21 16.25
N GLU A 27 -9.78 -9.92 16.39
CA GLU A 27 -9.80 -9.25 17.70
C GLU A 27 -11.20 -9.23 18.35
N ALA A 28 -12.26 -9.14 17.53
CA ALA A 28 -13.64 -9.32 18.00
C ALA A 28 -13.88 -10.77 18.48
N ALA A 29 -13.41 -11.76 17.74
CA ALA A 29 -13.52 -13.18 18.12
C ALA A 29 -12.81 -13.49 19.45
N LYS A 30 -11.64 -12.92 19.71
CA LYS A 30 -10.94 -13.03 21.01
C LYS A 30 -11.78 -12.49 22.18
N ARG A 31 -12.79 -11.68 21.90
CA ARG A 31 -13.74 -11.10 22.86
C ARG A 31 -15.11 -11.81 22.85
N GLY A 32 -15.15 -12.99 22.21
CA GLY A 32 -16.38 -13.80 22.12
C GLY A 32 -17.43 -13.25 21.16
N LYS A 33 -17.04 -12.31 20.27
CA LYS A 33 -17.94 -11.70 19.28
C LYS A 33 -17.92 -12.46 17.98
N LYS A 34 -19.07 -12.78 17.44
CA LYS A 34 -19.21 -13.50 16.18
C LYS A 34 -19.36 -12.52 15.01
N SER A 35 -18.58 -12.75 13.93
CA SER A 35 -18.55 -11.91 12.74
C SER A 35 -18.88 -12.72 11.48
N LEU A 36 -19.65 -12.12 10.57
CA LEU A 36 -19.81 -12.55 9.20
C LEU A 36 -19.02 -11.60 8.30
N ILE A 37 -18.05 -12.12 7.57
CA ILE A 37 -17.29 -11.36 6.56
C ILE A 37 -17.90 -11.64 5.19
N VAL A 38 -18.20 -10.59 4.41
CA VAL A 38 -18.56 -10.68 2.99
C VAL A 38 -17.44 -10.11 2.15
N GLU A 39 -16.98 -10.89 1.16
CA GLU A 39 -15.88 -10.53 0.26
C GLU A 39 -16.30 -10.76 -1.18
N LYS A 40 -16.14 -9.75 -2.03
CA LYS A 40 -16.53 -9.84 -3.46
C LYS A 40 -15.62 -10.77 -4.26
N ARG A 41 -14.37 -10.95 -3.86
CA ARG A 41 -13.39 -11.82 -4.51
C ARG A 41 -13.56 -13.28 -4.06
N PRO A 42 -13.06 -14.26 -4.83
CA PRO A 42 -13.11 -15.69 -4.44
C PRO A 42 -12.11 -16.06 -3.34
N TYR A 43 -11.37 -15.10 -2.80
CA TYR A 43 -10.31 -15.31 -1.81
C TYR A 43 -10.26 -14.18 -0.78
N ILE A 44 -9.66 -14.47 0.37
CA ILE A 44 -9.40 -13.52 1.46
C ILE A 44 -8.06 -12.78 1.25
N ALA A 45 -7.67 -11.98 2.22
CA ALA A 45 -6.44 -11.19 2.28
C ALA A 45 -6.46 -9.88 1.46
N GLY A 46 -7.52 -9.60 0.69
CA GLY A 46 -7.63 -8.36 -0.08
C GLY A 46 -6.43 -8.15 -1.01
N ASN A 47 -5.85 -6.95 -1.01
CA ASN A 47 -4.68 -6.65 -1.86
C ASN A 47 -3.36 -7.29 -1.37
N THR A 48 -3.35 -7.91 -0.19
CA THR A 48 -2.18 -8.67 0.28
C THR A 48 -2.27 -10.17 -0.06
N HIS A 49 -3.25 -10.56 -0.88
CA HIS A 49 -3.39 -11.95 -1.33
C HIS A 49 -2.13 -12.43 -2.05
N THR A 50 -1.72 -13.64 -1.69
CA THR A 50 -0.59 -14.35 -2.29
C THR A 50 -1.01 -15.77 -2.62
N HIS A 51 -0.47 -16.30 -3.72
CA HIS A 51 -0.61 -17.72 -4.08
C HIS A 51 0.76 -18.32 -4.40
N VAL A 52 0.83 -19.64 -4.49
CA VAL A 52 2.06 -20.34 -4.87
C VAL A 52 1.91 -20.90 -6.28
N GLU A 53 2.82 -20.52 -7.16
CA GLU A 53 2.92 -21.03 -8.52
C GLU A 53 4.35 -21.49 -8.78
N HIS A 54 4.56 -22.71 -9.30
CA HIS A 54 5.88 -23.33 -9.49
C HIS A 54 6.78 -23.31 -8.23
N GLY A 55 6.18 -23.36 -7.02
CA GLY A 55 6.92 -23.27 -5.77
C GLY A 55 7.37 -21.86 -5.38
N ILE A 56 6.96 -20.84 -6.12
CA ILE A 56 7.28 -19.43 -5.88
C ILE A 56 6.05 -18.73 -5.33
N THR A 57 6.22 -17.95 -4.25
CA THR A 57 5.13 -17.11 -3.71
C THR A 57 4.96 -15.87 -4.57
N VAL A 58 3.80 -15.73 -5.21
CA VAL A 58 3.42 -14.59 -6.03
C VAL A 58 2.50 -13.67 -5.24
N HIS A 59 2.77 -12.37 -5.27
CA HIS A 59 1.88 -11.35 -4.71
C HIS A 59 0.98 -10.78 -5.82
N ASP A 60 -0.32 -11.07 -5.77
CA ASP A 60 -1.23 -10.78 -6.88
C ASP A 60 -1.44 -9.30 -7.17
N PHE A 61 -1.21 -8.45 -6.17
CA PHE A 61 -1.48 -7.01 -6.24
C PHE A 61 -0.22 -6.16 -6.03
N GLY A 62 0.92 -6.64 -6.50
CA GLY A 62 2.21 -5.96 -6.39
C GLY A 62 3.01 -6.36 -5.16
N ALA A 63 4.29 -6.00 -5.16
CA ALA A 63 5.20 -6.38 -4.09
C ALA A 63 4.80 -5.75 -2.75
N HIS A 64 4.47 -6.59 -1.80
CA HIS A 64 4.19 -6.22 -0.43
C HIS A 64 5.35 -6.67 0.45
N ILE A 65 6.22 -5.74 0.85
CA ILE A 65 7.28 -5.97 1.81
C ILE A 65 6.82 -5.40 3.15
N PHE A 66 6.77 -6.23 4.18
CA PHE A 66 6.38 -5.75 5.50
C PHE A 66 7.54 -5.00 6.14
N HIS A 67 7.29 -3.80 6.62
CA HIS A 67 8.27 -2.98 7.32
C HIS A 67 7.58 -2.11 8.37
N THR A 68 8.19 -1.95 9.54
CA THR A 68 7.66 -1.11 10.61
C THR A 68 8.74 -0.81 11.67
N ASP A 69 8.60 0.32 12.37
CA ASP A 69 9.31 0.59 13.62
C ASP A 69 8.46 0.22 14.84
N ASN A 70 7.16 -0.07 14.62
CA ASN A 70 6.27 -0.44 15.69
C ASN A 70 6.46 -1.91 16.08
N LYS A 71 7.11 -2.11 17.24
CA LYS A 71 7.37 -3.45 17.79
C LYS A 71 6.08 -4.25 18.02
N GLU A 72 5.00 -3.60 18.40
CA GLU A 72 3.74 -4.29 18.69
C GLU A 72 3.10 -4.84 17.40
N VAL A 73 3.06 -4.05 16.33
CA VAL A 73 2.61 -4.53 15.02
C VAL A 73 3.47 -5.69 14.54
N TRP A 74 4.79 -5.57 14.72
CA TRP A 74 5.72 -6.64 14.36
C TRP A 74 5.50 -7.92 15.16
N ASP A 75 5.38 -7.82 16.48
CA ASP A 75 5.12 -8.96 17.34
C ASP A 75 3.74 -9.59 17.10
N TYR A 76 2.75 -8.77 16.76
CA TYR A 76 1.42 -9.25 16.44
C TYR A 76 1.40 -10.08 15.15
N ILE A 77 1.93 -9.56 14.05
CA ILE A 77 1.90 -10.27 12.77
C ILE A 77 2.71 -11.58 12.81
N ARG A 78 3.78 -11.61 13.59
CA ARG A 78 4.62 -12.79 13.78
C ARG A 78 3.96 -13.91 14.57
N GLN A 79 2.83 -13.69 15.21
CA GLN A 79 2.04 -14.77 15.80
C GLN A 79 1.42 -15.69 14.74
N PHE A 80 1.27 -15.18 13.52
CA PHE A 80 0.59 -15.86 12.42
C PHE A 80 1.52 -16.32 11.30
N ALA A 81 2.75 -15.84 11.24
CA ALA A 81 3.74 -16.27 10.24
C ALA A 81 5.16 -16.10 10.76
N GLU A 82 6.05 -16.93 10.27
CA GLU A 82 7.48 -16.67 10.32
C GLU A 82 7.85 -15.69 9.23
N PHE A 83 8.75 -14.75 9.53
CA PHE A 83 9.27 -13.78 8.57
C PHE A 83 10.73 -14.08 8.26
N ASN A 84 11.07 -14.01 6.98
CA ASN A 84 12.47 -14.08 6.56
C ASN A 84 13.18 -12.73 6.85
N GLY A 85 14.50 -12.71 6.68
CA GLY A 85 15.30 -11.49 6.87
C GLY A 85 15.41 -10.63 5.62
N TYR A 86 14.44 -10.66 4.72
CA TYR A 86 14.48 -9.90 3.47
C TYR A 86 14.53 -8.40 3.72
N GLN A 87 15.51 -7.73 3.07
CA GLN A 87 15.64 -6.28 3.05
C GLN A 87 15.44 -5.79 1.62
N ASN A 88 14.49 -4.89 1.44
CA ASN A 88 14.14 -4.41 0.12
C ASN A 88 15.23 -3.51 -0.44
N GLN A 89 15.79 -3.91 -1.57
CA GLN A 89 16.74 -3.14 -2.36
C GLN A 89 16.14 -2.91 -3.74
N VAL A 90 15.90 -1.66 -4.09
CA VAL A 90 15.27 -1.29 -5.36
C VAL A 90 16.32 -0.74 -6.30
N VAL A 91 16.26 -1.17 -7.56
CA VAL A 91 17.08 -0.65 -8.65
C VAL A 91 16.17 0.12 -9.60
N ALA A 92 16.61 1.31 -10.03
CA ALA A 92 15.98 2.06 -11.10
C ALA A 92 16.67 1.77 -12.43
N ASN A 93 15.88 1.53 -13.48
CA ASN A 93 16.34 1.45 -14.86
C ASN A 93 15.86 2.70 -15.59
N TYR A 94 16.79 3.54 -15.99
CA TYR A 94 16.55 4.68 -16.86
C TYR A 94 17.20 4.44 -18.23
N GLN A 95 16.40 4.05 -19.20
CA GLN A 95 16.86 3.80 -20.59
C GLN A 95 18.07 2.85 -20.67
N GLY A 96 18.06 1.77 -19.86
CA GLY A 96 19.14 0.77 -19.81
C GLY A 96 20.27 1.09 -18.83
N THR A 97 20.32 2.29 -18.26
CA THR A 97 21.27 2.62 -17.19
C THR A 97 20.66 2.34 -15.81
N LEU A 98 21.36 1.59 -14.98
CA LEU A 98 20.90 1.16 -13.67
C LEU A 98 21.42 2.09 -12.58
N TYR A 99 20.53 2.41 -11.63
CA TYR A 99 20.82 3.23 -10.45
C TYR A 99 20.25 2.57 -9.20
N ASN A 100 20.99 2.62 -8.09
CA ASN A 100 20.46 2.17 -6.81
C ASN A 100 19.47 3.19 -6.22
N LEU A 101 18.42 2.67 -5.56
CA LEU A 101 17.48 3.45 -4.77
C LEU A 101 17.48 2.95 -3.31
N PRO A 102 17.13 3.81 -2.32
CA PRO A 102 16.86 5.25 -2.43
C PRO A 102 18.12 6.02 -2.83
N PHE A 103 17.99 7.33 -3.11
CA PHE A 103 19.13 8.17 -3.52
C PHE A 103 20.23 8.15 -2.46
N ASN A 104 21.31 7.47 -2.74
CA ASN A 104 22.45 7.27 -1.82
C ASN A 104 23.78 7.39 -2.55
N MET A 105 24.88 7.18 -1.85
CA MET A 105 26.23 7.33 -2.44
C MET A 105 26.46 6.41 -3.65
N ASN A 106 25.82 5.22 -3.72
CA ASN A 106 25.91 4.39 -4.93
C ASN A 106 25.19 5.06 -6.11
N THR A 107 24.00 5.65 -5.88
CA THR A 107 23.26 6.41 -6.90
C THR A 107 24.10 7.57 -7.43
N PHE A 108 24.75 8.33 -6.55
CA PHE A 108 25.55 9.51 -6.91
C PHE A 108 26.83 9.11 -7.64
N TYR A 109 27.46 7.99 -7.24
CA TYR A 109 28.59 7.44 -7.94
C TYR A 109 28.19 6.99 -9.37
N GLN A 110 27.08 6.27 -9.50
CA GLN A 110 26.57 5.82 -10.80
C GLN A 110 26.18 6.98 -11.72
N MET A 111 25.67 8.08 -11.15
CA MET A 111 25.21 9.23 -11.92
C MET A 111 26.33 10.22 -12.28
N TRP A 112 27.22 10.50 -11.34
CA TRP A 112 28.23 11.58 -11.45
C TRP A 112 29.66 11.13 -11.22
N GLY A 113 29.92 9.89 -10.79
CA GLY A 113 31.24 9.39 -10.42
C GLY A 113 31.75 9.95 -9.09
N THR A 114 30.89 10.59 -8.28
CA THR A 114 31.27 11.16 -6.97
C THR A 114 31.61 10.06 -5.98
N LYS A 115 32.67 10.25 -5.19
CA LYS A 115 33.21 9.23 -4.29
C LYS A 115 33.04 9.60 -2.82
N THR A 116 32.85 10.88 -2.53
CA THR A 116 32.70 11.38 -1.16
C THR A 116 31.35 12.07 -0.96
N PRO A 117 30.82 12.12 0.27
CA PRO A 117 29.63 12.89 0.60
C PRO A 117 29.71 14.36 0.18
N ASP A 118 30.86 15.01 0.37
CA ASP A 118 31.07 16.41 0.02
C ASP A 118 30.96 16.65 -1.50
N GLU A 119 31.54 15.77 -2.32
CA GLU A 119 31.41 15.85 -3.77
C GLU A 119 29.94 15.71 -4.22
N ALA A 120 29.20 14.76 -3.64
CA ALA A 120 27.80 14.54 -3.97
C ALA A 120 26.94 15.72 -3.52
N GLN A 121 27.16 16.25 -2.32
CA GLN A 121 26.46 17.43 -1.80
C GLN A 121 26.73 18.66 -2.66
N ALA A 122 28.00 18.89 -3.06
CA ALA A 122 28.36 19.99 -3.92
C ALA A 122 27.66 19.91 -5.29
N LYS A 123 27.55 18.69 -5.87
CA LYS A 123 26.86 18.48 -7.14
C LYS A 123 25.36 18.74 -7.04
N ILE A 124 24.71 18.28 -5.97
CA ILE A 124 23.31 18.58 -5.70
C ILE A 124 23.12 20.08 -5.48
N ALA A 125 23.98 20.73 -4.69
CA ALA A 125 23.89 22.15 -4.40
C ALA A 125 24.01 23.02 -5.67
N GLU A 126 24.96 22.70 -6.57
CA GLU A 126 25.13 23.36 -7.85
C GLU A 126 23.84 23.37 -8.67
N GLN A 127 23.19 22.21 -8.82
CA GLN A 127 21.94 22.09 -9.59
C GLN A 127 20.74 22.76 -8.91
N ARG A 128 20.67 22.66 -7.59
CA ARG A 128 19.61 23.34 -6.81
C ARG A 128 19.73 24.86 -6.87
N GLU A 129 20.95 25.39 -6.87
CA GLU A 129 21.15 26.85 -6.95
C GLU A 129 20.54 27.45 -8.21
N LEU A 130 20.66 26.78 -9.36
CA LEU A 130 20.02 27.19 -10.61
C LEU A 130 18.50 27.23 -10.45
N ALA A 131 17.89 26.16 -9.95
CA ALA A 131 16.45 26.07 -9.74
C ALA A 131 15.95 27.12 -8.71
N LEU A 132 16.70 27.36 -7.64
CA LEU A 132 16.34 28.35 -6.61
C LEU A 132 16.43 29.78 -7.14
N LYS A 133 17.35 30.07 -8.06
CA LYS A 133 17.39 31.38 -8.75
C LYS A 133 16.12 31.62 -9.58
N ASP A 134 15.65 30.60 -10.30
CA ASP A 134 14.43 30.70 -11.11
C ASP A 134 13.16 30.84 -10.24
N LEU A 135 13.15 30.21 -9.08
CA LEU A 135 12.06 30.36 -8.11
C LEU A 135 12.06 31.75 -7.44
N GLY A 136 13.25 32.35 -7.25
CA GLY A 136 13.37 33.56 -6.46
C GLY A 136 12.95 33.30 -5.00
N ASN A 137 12.05 34.14 -4.47
CA ASN A 137 11.52 34.02 -3.10
C ASN A 137 10.18 33.28 -3.01
N ARG A 138 9.67 32.74 -4.12
CA ARG A 138 8.39 32.04 -4.11
C ARG A 138 8.56 30.56 -3.74
N GLN A 139 7.51 30.00 -3.20
CA GLN A 139 7.43 28.54 -2.98
C GLN A 139 7.22 27.80 -4.33
N PRO A 140 7.71 26.56 -4.44
CA PRO A 140 7.42 25.67 -5.57
C PRO A 140 5.90 25.53 -5.78
N ARG A 141 5.46 25.61 -7.03
CA ARG A 141 4.04 25.51 -7.41
C ARG A 141 3.59 24.10 -7.72
N ASN A 142 4.52 23.28 -8.21
CA ASN A 142 4.27 21.94 -8.68
C ASN A 142 5.37 20.97 -8.26
N LEU A 143 5.18 19.69 -8.57
CA LEU A 143 6.07 18.62 -8.23
C LEU A 143 7.46 18.78 -8.88
N GLU A 144 7.54 19.23 -10.12
CA GLU A 144 8.81 19.46 -10.83
C GLU A 144 9.66 20.49 -10.09
N GLU A 145 9.12 21.69 -9.86
CA GLU A 145 9.83 22.76 -9.14
C GLU A 145 10.27 22.31 -7.75
N GLN A 146 9.38 21.57 -7.05
CA GLN A 146 9.70 21.05 -5.71
C GLN A 146 10.83 20.02 -5.77
N ALA A 147 10.77 19.03 -6.66
CA ALA A 147 11.78 18.00 -6.77
C ALA A 147 13.16 18.58 -7.12
N ILE A 148 13.23 19.43 -8.16
CA ILE A 148 14.50 20.03 -8.60
C ILE A 148 15.09 20.90 -7.48
N SER A 149 14.26 21.64 -6.75
CA SER A 149 14.73 22.45 -5.61
C SER A 149 15.26 21.62 -4.43
N LEU A 150 14.86 20.36 -4.33
CA LEU A 150 15.33 19.43 -3.28
C LEU A 150 16.61 18.70 -3.66
N ILE A 151 16.70 18.17 -4.90
CA ILE A 151 17.75 17.22 -5.29
C ILE A 151 18.46 17.51 -6.60
N GLY A 152 18.06 18.57 -7.30
CA GLY A 152 18.65 18.95 -8.60
C GLY A 152 18.00 18.27 -9.80
N THR A 153 18.41 18.72 -10.99
CA THR A 153 17.77 18.38 -12.26
C THR A 153 18.07 16.94 -12.70
N ASP A 154 19.31 16.45 -12.53
CA ASP A 154 19.70 15.14 -13.05
C ASP A 154 18.93 13.99 -12.40
N ILE A 155 18.79 14.04 -11.07
CA ILE A 155 18.02 13.02 -10.32
C ILE A 155 16.54 13.13 -10.67
N TYR A 156 16.02 14.35 -10.75
CA TYR A 156 14.62 14.58 -11.13
C TYR A 156 14.32 14.00 -12.51
N GLU A 157 15.05 14.40 -13.54
CA GLU A 157 14.79 13.99 -14.93
C GLU A 157 14.95 12.47 -15.14
N LYS A 158 15.96 11.84 -14.50
CA LYS A 158 16.25 10.43 -14.73
C LYS A 158 15.47 9.48 -13.82
N LEU A 159 15.24 9.87 -12.56
CA LEU A 159 14.76 8.90 -11.56
C LEU A 159 13.37 9.22 -10.99
N ILE A 160 12.85 10.44 -11.20
CA ILE A 160 11.56 10.85 -10.61
C ILE A 160 10.51 11.12 -11.68
N LYS A 161 10.81 11.99 -12.63
CA LYS A 161 9.82 12.54 -13.58
C LYS A 161 8.99 11.47 -14.26
N GLY A 162 9.61 10.64 -15.09
CA GLY A 162 8.88 9.66 -15.91
C GLY A 162 8.18 8.59 -15.07
N TYR A 163 8.76 8.19 -13.93
CA TYR A 163 8.10 7.26 -13.00
C TYR A 163 6.83 7.89 -12.39
N THR A 164 6.95 9.11 -11.90
CA THR A 164 5.85 9.82 -11.24
C THR A 164 4.74 10.17 -12.24
N GLU A 165 5.09 10.65 -13.42
CA GLU A 165 4.12 10.96 -14.47
C GLU A 165 3.32 9.72 -14.92
N LYS A 166 3.96 8.57 -15.04
CA LYS A 166 3.27 7.29 -15.30
C LYS A 166 2.34 6.91 -14.16
N GLN A 167 2.85 6.97 -12.93
CA GLN A 167 2.08 6.58 -11.74
C GLN A 167 0.82 7.43 -11.55
N TRP A 168 0.94 8.74 -11.79
CA TRP A 168 -0.18 9.68 -11.59
C TRP A 168 -1.00 9.93 -12.87
N GLY A 169 -0.50 9.55 -14.06
CA GLY A 169 -1.16 9.81 -15.34
C GLY A 169 -1.23 11.29 -15.69
N ARG A 170 -0.38 12.14 -15.10
CA ARG A 170 -0.34 13.59 -15.27
C ARG A 170 1.09 14.09 -15.34
N LEU A 171 1.32 15.21 -16.01
CA LEU A 171 2.64 15.83 -16.05
C LEU A 171 3.08 16.29 -14.65
N ALA A 172 4.37 16.21 -14.36
CA ALA A 172 4.91 16.66 -13.08
C ALA A 172 4.65 18.15 -12.80
N THR A 173 4.52 18.96 -13.86
CA THR A 173 4.13 20.39 -13.80
C THR A 173 2.68 20.61 -13.39
N GLU A 174 1.82 19.60 -13.52
CA GLU A 174 0.40 19.66 -13.16
C GLU A 174 0.13 19.05 -11.78
N LEU A 175 1.11 18.33 -11.25
CA LEU A 175 1.02 17.68 -9.94
C LEU A 175 1.39 18.66 -8.82
N PRO A 176 0.65 18.67 -7.69
CA PRO A 176 0.96 19.54 -6.56
C PRO A 176 2.33 19.27 -5.95
N ALA A 177 3.02 20.33 -5.52
CA ALA A 177 4.33 20.26 -4.89
C ALA A 177 4.37 19.36 -3.63
N PHE A 178 3.26 19.27 -2.89
CA PHE A 178 3.20 18.50 -1.65
C PHE A 178 3.32 16.98 -1.84
N ILE A 179 3.13 16.46 -3.07
CA ILE A 179 3.33 15.02 -3.36
C ILE A 179 4.78 14.60 -3.07
N ILE A 180 5.73 15.53 -3.28
CA ILE A 180 7.13 15.34 -2.90
C ILE A 180 7.52 16.37 -1.83
N LYS A 181 7.10 16.15 -0.59
CA LYS A 181 7.51 17.02 0.53
C LYS A 181 8.96 16.79 0.94
N ARG A 182 9.40 15.54 0.90
CA ARG A 182 10.77 15.11 1.25
C ARG A 182 11.20 14.01 0.30
N LEU A 183 12.42 14.06 -0.13
CA LEU A 183 13.08 12.98 -0.86
C LEU A 183 14.15 12.39 0.05
N PRO A 184 14.15 11.08 0.28
CA PRO A 184 15.16 10.46 1.12
C PRO A 184 16.51 10.47 0.39
N VAL A 185 17.36 11.42 0.77
CA VAL A 185 18.74 11.53 0.29
C VAL A 185 19.67 11.05 1.40
N ARG A 186 20.53 10.09 1.10
CA ARG A 186 21.47 9.52 2.06
C ARG A 186 22.91 9.70 1.55
N PHE A 187 23.74 10.34 2.36
CA PHE A 187 25.17 10.51 2.04
C PHE A 187 26.01 9.37 2.65
N ILE A 188 25.49 8.14 2.56
CA ILE A 188 26.12 6.88 2.95
C ILE A 188 25.87 5.83 1.88
N TYR A 189 26.65 4.75 1.87
CA TYR A 189 26.48 3.59 0.97
C TYR A 189 25.48 2.60 1.58
N ASP A 190 24.18 2.92 1.49
CA ASP A 190 23.11 2.09 2.01
C ASP A 190 21.97 1.96 0.98
N ASN A 191 21.79 0.76 0.45
CA ASN A 191 20.77 0.43 -0.54
C ASN A 191 19.47 -0.10 0.09
N ASN A 192 19.39 -0.22 1.42
CA ASN A 192 18.15 -0.64 2.05
C ASN A 192 17.06 0.41 1.81
N TYR A 193 15.98 0.03 1.13
CA TYR A 193 14.94 0.97 0.72
C TYR A 193 14.21 1.59 1.91
N PHE A 194 13.92 0.79 2.93
CA PHE A 194 13.26 1.24 4.15
C PHE A 194 14.27 1.49 5.29
N ASN A 195 13.98 2.47 6.14
CA ASN A 195 14.76 2.75 7.36
C ASN A 195 14.22 2.02 8.59
N HIS A 196 13.08 1.35 8.46
CA HIS A 196 12.40 0.70 9.57
C HIS A 196 13.21 -0.46 10.13
N ARG A 197 13.15 -0.61 11.45
CA ARG A 197 13.91 -1.62 12.21
C ARG A 197 13.50 -3.05 11.86
N TYR A 198 12.20 -3.26 11.67
CA TYR A 198 11.64 -4.58 11.38
C TYR A 198 11.22 -4.63 9.93
N GLN A 199 11.73 -5.61 9.19
CA GLN A 199 11.45 -5.81 7.78
C GLN A 199 11.45 -7.30 7.47
N GLY A 200 10.68 -7.72 6.49
CA GLY A 200 10.69 -9.10 6.00
C GLY A 200 9.49 -9.45 5.15
N ILE A 201 9.52 -10.67 4.65
CA ILE A 201 8.43 -11.31 3.90
C ILE A 201 7.95 -12.51 4.74
N PRO A 202 6.65 -12.72 4.89
CA PRO A 202 6.15 -13.92 5.55
C PRO A 202 6.47 -15.16 4.72
N VAL A 203 7.14 -16.12 5.32
CA VAL A 203 7.45 -17.42 4.69
C VAL A 203 6.14 -18.11 4.31
N GLY A 204 5.96 -18.39 3.01
CA GLY A 204 4.71 -18.93 2.46
C GLY A 204 3.63 -17.90 2.15
N GLY A 205 3.96 -16.60 2.17
CA GLY A 205 3.09 -15.51 1.73
C GLY A 205 2.13 -14.96 2.80
N TYR A 206 1.39 -13.93 2.43
CA TYR A 206 0.49 -13.22 3.36
C TYR A 206 -0.85 -13.92 3.59
N THR A 207 -1.38 -14.63 2.62
CA THR A 207 -2.72 -15.26 2.71
C THR A 207 -2.83 -16.17 3.93
N GLN A 208 -1.80 -16.96 4.21
CA GLN A 208 -1.77 -17.86 5.37
C GLN A 208 -1.91 -17.15 6.73
N ILE A 209 -1.52 -15.87 6.82
CA ILE A 209 -1.67 -15.08 8.06
C ILE A 209 -3.15 -15.01 8.43
N PHE A 210 -3.98 -14.68 7.45
CA PHE A 210 -5.42 -14.54 7.63
C PHE A 210 -6.13 -15.89 7.74
N GLU A 211 -5.65 -16.92 7.05
CA GLU A 211 -6.11 -18.30 7.23
C GLU A 211 -5.86 -18.79 8.68
N ARG A 212 -4.71 -18.45 9.25
CA ARG A 212 -4.42 -18.77 10.67
C ARG A 212 -5.31 -17.98 11.63
N MET A 213 -5.60 -16.70 11.36
CA MET A 213 -6.57 -15.93 12.13
C MET A 213 -7.94 -16.61 12.13
N LEU A 214 -8.42 -17.07 10.95
CA LEU A 214 -9.68 -17.81 10.84
C LEU A 214 -9.63 -19.12 11.64
N SER A 215 -8.59 -19.93 11.49
CA SER A 215 -8.46 -21.20 12.20
C SER A 215 -8.41 -21.05 13.72
N GLN A 216 -7.83 -19.97 14.21
CA GLN A 216 -7.72 -19.67 15.63
C GLN A 216 -8.95 -18.96 16.20
N SER A 217 -9.91 -18.55 15.37
CA SER A 217 -11.13 -17.84 15.80
C SER A 217 -12.16 -18.70 16.51
N GLN A 218 -11.91 -20.00 16.67
CA GLN A 218 -12.83 -20.97 17.31
C GLN A 218 -14.23 -21.02 16.68
N GLY A 219 -14.33 -20.76 15.36
CA GLY A 219 -15.60 -20.73 14.63
C GLY A 219 -16.44 -19.47 14.85
N LEU A 220 -15.83 -18.41 15.38
CA LEU A 220 -16.51 -17.12 15.58
C LEU A 220 -16.40 -16.19 14.36
N ILE A 221 -15.71 -16.60 13.31
CA ILE A 221 -15.61 -15.86 12.04
C ILE A 221 -16.08 -16.76 10.90
N ASP A 222 -17.16 -16.36 10.25
CA ASP A 222 -17.61 -16.98 9.00
C ASP A 222 -17.29 -16.04 7.83
N VAL A 223 -16.86 -16.59 6.69
CA VAL A 223 -16.50 -15.82 5.49
C VAL A 223 -17.33 -16.28 4.30
N LEU A 224 -17.94 -15.31 3.62
CA LEU A 224 -18.60 -15.48 2.33
C LEU A 224 -17.76 -14.79 1.26
N THR A 225 -17.04 -15.57 0.47
CA THR A 225 -16.40 -15.12 -0.76
C THR A 225 -17.38 -15.07 -1.93
N ASP A 226 -16.96 -14.54 -3.07
CA ASP A 226 -17.81 -14.37 -4.28
C ASP A 226 -19.15 -13.69 -3.97
N THR A 227 -19.15 -12.76 -3.02
CA THR A 227 -20.36 -12.09 -2.56
C THR A 227 -20.14 -10.58 -2.53
N ASP A 228 -20.74 -9.88 -3.50
CA ASP A 228 -20.70 -8.41 -3.49
C ASP A 228 -21.71 -7.86 -2.47
N PHE A 229 -21.23 -7.03 -1.59
CA PHE A 229 -22.05 -6.35 -0.59
C PHE A 229 -23.21 -5.57 -1.24
N PHE A 230 -22.98 -4.93 -2.38
CA PHE A 230 -23.97 -4.08 -3.04
C PHE A 230 -25.14 -4.86 -3.61
N ASP A 231 -24.96 -6.14 -3.95
CA ASP A 231 -26.07 -7.00 -4.38
C ASP A 231 -27.07 -7.29 -3.25
N HIS A 232 -26.67 -7.05 -1.99
CA HIS A 232 -27.43 -7.38 -0.78
C HIS A 232 -27.45 -6.26 0.26
N LYS A 233 -27.03 -5.04 -0.08
CA LYS A 233 -26.76 -3.92 0.83
C LYS A 233 -27.93 -3.66 1.79
N GLU A 234 -29.14 -3.46 1.27
CA GLU A 234 -30.30 -3.13 2.10
C GLU A 234 -30.65 -4.24 3.11
N THR A 235 -30.62 -5.49 2.63
CA THR A 235 -30.90 -6.67 3.47
C THR A 235 -29.84 -6.79 4.57
N LEU A 236 -28.57 -6.72 4.20
CA LEU A 236 -27.46 -6.84 5.15
C LEU A 236 -27.49 -5.71 6.19
N LEU A 237 -27.71 -4.47 5.78
CA LEU A 237 -27.76 -3.34 6.71
C LEU A 237 -28.97 -3.44 7.66
N SER A 238 -30.09 -4.03 7.22
CA SER A 238 -31.26 -4.21 8.09
C SER A 238 -31.12 -5.34 9.11
N GLU A 239 -30.28 -6.33 8.81
CA GLU A 239 -30.14 -7.54 9.63
C GLU A 239 -29.01 -7.47 10.66
N PHE A 240 -28.00 -6.60 10.44
CA PHE A 240 -26.83 -6.51 11.32
C PHE A 240 -26.84 -5.21 12.14
N PRO A 241 -26.76 -5.29 13.47
CA PRO A 241 -26.77 -4.10 14.33
C PRO A 241 -25.47 -3.29 14.25
N ARG A 242 -24.38 -3.90 13.81
CA ARG A 242 -23.08 -3.26 13.74
C ARG A 242 -22.34 -3.72 12.47
N VAL A 243 -21.83 -2.76 11.67
CA VAL A 243 -21.19 -3.02 10.39
C VAL A 243 -19.81 -2.38 10.35
N LEU A 244 -18.81 -3.15 9.93
CA LEU A 244 -17.50 -2.64 9.54
C LEU A 244 -17.41 -2.63 8.02
N TYR A 245 -17.25 -1.47 7.42
CA TYR A 245 -17.18 -1.31 5.97
C TYR A 245 -15.78 -0.83 5.54
N THR A 246 -15.11 -1.60 4.67
CA THR A 246 -13.75 -1.30 4.21
C THR A 246 -13.67 -0.94 2.71
N GLY A 247 -14.81 -0.87 2.02
CA GLY A 247 -14.90 -0.46 0.63
C GLY A 247 -14.84 1.07 0.46
N MET A 248 -15.07 1.52 -0.78
CA MET A 248 -15.07 2.95 -1.12
C MET A 248 -16.23 3.66 -0.42
N ILE A 249 -15.92 4.70 0.35
CA ILE A 249 -16.92 5.44 1.13
C ILE A 249 -17.93 6.17 0.23
N ASP A 250 -17.50 6.72 -0.88
CA ASP A 250 -18.38 7.39 -1.83
C ASP A 250 -19.36 6.44 -2.51
N GLN A 251 -18.92 5.21 -2.84
CA GLN A 251 -19.78 4.17 -3.36
C GLN A 251 -20.84 3.72 -2.32
N PHE A 252 -20.46 3.64 -1.04
CA PHE A 252 -21.40 3.31 0.01
C PHE A 252 -22.59 4.28 0.06
N PHE A 253 -22.35 5.56 -0.17
CA PHE A 253 -23.33 6.64 -0.20
C PHE A 253 -23.85 6.97 -1.60
N ASP A 254 -23.74 6.02 -2.55
CA ASP A 254 -24.27 6.17 -3.92
C ASP A 254 -23.77 7.46 -4.61
N TYR A 255 -22.54 7.89 -4.27
CA TYR A 255 -21.85 9.06 -4.82
C TYR A 255 -22.58 10.40 -4.61
N GLN A 256 -23.44 10.52 -3.60
CA GLN A 256 -24.34 11.67 -3.37
C GLN A 256 -23.62 13.04 -3.23
N PHE A 257 -22.35 13.06 -2.77
CA PHE A 257 -21.54 14.29 -2.66
C PHE A 257 -20.51 14.43 -3.79
N GLY A 258 -20.57 13.54 -4.78
CA GLY A 258 -19.63 13.44 -5.89
C GLY A 258 -18.65 12.29 -5.74
N GLU A 259 -18.10 11.90 -6.88
CA GLU A 259 -17.17 10.77 -6.98
C GLU A 259 -15.78 11.19 -6.50
N LEU A 260 -15.16 10.34 -5.69
CA LEU A 260 -13.77 10.47 -5.26
C LEU A 260 -12.84 9.87 -6.33
N GLU A 261 -11.67 10.45 -6.48
CA GLU A 261 -10.69 10.02 -7.48
C GLU A 261 -9.75 8.97 -6.89
N TYR A 262 -9.49 7.92 -7.66
CA TYR A 262 -8.54 6.87 -7.31
C TYR A 262 -7.56 6.62 -8.45
N ARG A 263 -6.48 5.92 -8.15
CA ARG A 263 -5.61 5.29 -9.16
C ARG A 263 -5.83 3.80 -9.15
N SER A 264 -5.67 3.19 -10.33
CA SER A 264 -5.74 1.76 -10.53
C SER A 264 -4.41 1.19 -11.01
N LEU A 265 -4.25 -0.12 -10.90
CA LEU A 265 -3.09 -0.85 -11.38
C LEU A 265 -3.56 -2.07 -12.18
N ARG A 266 -2.75 -2.45 -13.16
CA ARG A 266 -2.88 -3.71 -13.89
C ARG A 266 -1.57 -4.47 -13.81
N PHE A 267 -1.65 -5.76 -13.58
CA PHE A 267 -0.51 -6.66 -13.45
C PHE A 267 -0.50 -7.67 -14.60
N GLU A 268 0.69 -7.93 -15.15
CA GLU A 268 0.92 -8.97 -16.15
C GLU A 268 2.04 -9.87 -15.67
N SER A 269 1.72 -11.12 -15.34
CA SER A 269 2.66 -12.12 -14.87
C SER A 269 3.08 -13.04 -16.00
N GLU A 270 4.33 -13.48 -15.96
CA GLU A 270 4.94 -14.36 -16.95
C GLU A 270 5.91 -15.33 -16.26
N VAL A 271 5.80 -16.61 -16.60
CA VAL A 271 6.75 -17.64 -16.15
C VAL A 271 7.93 -17.64 -17.11
N ILE A 272 9.13 -17.49 -16.59
CA ILE A 272 10.39 -17.45 -17.34
C ILE A 272 11.20 -18.71 -17.04
N ASP A 273 11.72 -19.38 -18.08
CA ASP A 273 12.64 -20.52 -17.96
C ASP A 273 14.06 -20.01 -17.64
N SER A 274 14.24 -19.56 -16.42
CA SER A 274 15.49 -19.05 -15.88
C SER A 274 15.43 -19.05 -14.36
N ASP A 275 16.55 -19.26 -13.71
CA ASP A 275 16.65 -19.12 -12.25
C ASP A 275 16.77 -17.67 -11.79
N ASN A 276 17.14 -16.76 -12.68
CA ASN A 276 17.37 -15.35 -12.34
C ASN A 276 17.21 -14.51 -13.61
N TYR A 277 16.10 -13.80 -13.72
CA TYR A 277 15.78 -12.99 -14.88
C TYR A 277 16.40 -11.60 -14.84
N GLN A 278 16.26 -10.89 -13.72
CA GLN A 278 16.68 -9.49 -13.61
C GLN A 278 17.69 -9.21 -12.48
N GLY A 279 18.02 -10.22 -11.67
CA GLY A 279 19.04 -10.12 -10.61
C GLY A 279 18.61 -9.34 -9.37
N ASN A 280 17.34 -8.96 -9.26
CA ASN A 280 16.78 -8.25 -8.12
C ASN A 280 15.28 -8.45 -8.01
N ALA A 281 14.72 -8.37 -6.80
CA ALA A 281 13.28 -8.53 -6.61
C ALA A 281 12.45 -7.43 -7.30
N VAL A 282 12.92 -6.18 -7.30
CA VAL A 282 12.17 -5.05 -7.87
C VAL A 282 13.08 -4.15 -8.69
N ILE A 283 12.75 -3.97 -9.96
CA ILE A 283 13.33 -2.94 -10.82
C ILE A 283 12.28 -1.93 -11.22
N ASN A 284 12.50 -0.66 -10.88
CA ASN A 284 11.67 0.46 -11.29
C ASN A 284 12.12 1.01 -12.64
N TYR A 285 11.22 1.14 -13.59
CA TYR A 285 11.49 1.75 -14.90
C TYR A 285 11.09 3.23 -14.83
N THR A 286 12.09 4.10 -14.81
CA THR A 286 11.89 5.52 -14.51
C THR A 286 11.79 6.40 -15.74
N ASP A 287 12.05 5.88 -16.93
CA ASP A 287 11.85 6.59 -18.19
C ASP A 287 10.36 6.63 -18.61
N ALA A 288 10.00 7.63 -19.43
CA ALA A 288 8.63 7.82 -19.91
C ALA A 288 8.22 6.86 -21.04
N LYS A 289 9.18 6.19 -21.72
CA LYS A 289 8.89 5.34 -22.89
C LYS A 289 8.41 3.96 -22.48
N THR A 290 8.93 3.44 -21.37
CA THR A 290 8.53 2.16 -20.81
C THR A 290 7.14 2.27 -20.20
N PRO A 291 6.14 1.47 -20.64
CA PRO A 291 4.74 1.69 -20.24
C PRO A 291 4.41 1.22 -18.84
N TYR A 292 5.24 0.38 -18.22
CA TYR A 292 5.09 -0.09 -16.84
C TYR A 292 6.02 0.68 -15.90
N THR A 293 5.65 0.72 -14.64
CA THR A 293 6.45 1.42 -13.60
C THR A 293 7.51 0.52 -13.00
N ARG A 294 7.25 -0.78 -12.89
CA ARG A 294 8.21 -1.73 -12.30
C ARG A 294 7.98 -3.15 -12.78
N VAL A 295 9.03 -3.94 -12.64
CA VAL A 295 9.00 -5.40 -12.80
C VAL A 295 9.40 -6.01 -11.47
N MET A 296 8.57 -6.91 -10.96
CA MET A 296 8.85 -7.75 -9.80
C MET A 296 9.29 -9.12 -10.27
N GLU A 297 10.33 -9.68 -9.65
CA GLU A 297 10.75 -11.07 -9.79
C GLU A 297 10.62 -11.76 -8.44
N TRP A 298 9.59 -12.59 -8.30
CA TRP A 298 9.09 -13.04 -7.01
C TRP A 298 10.03 -13.94 -6.24
N ARG A 299 10.79 -14.80 -6.93
CA ARG A 299 11.70 -15.73 -6.26
C ARG A 299 12.73 -15.07 -5.34
N HIS A 300 13.12 -13.84 -5.65
CA HIS A 300 14.06 -13.09 -4.81
C HIS A 300 13.49 -12.71 -3.44
N LEU A 301 12.17 -12.70 -3.28
CA LEU A 301 11.52 -12.43 -2.00
C LEU A 301 11.57 -13.65 -1.08
N ASP A 302 11.45 -14.85 -1.63
CA ASP A 302 11.40 -16.11 -0.87
C ASP A 302 12.79 -16.67 -0.55
N GLY A 303 13.84 -16.21 -1.23
CA GLY A 303 15.19 -16.76 -1.10
C GLY A 303 15.29 -18.22 -1.53
N LEU A 304 14.45 -18.65 -2.48
CA LEU A 304 14.40 -20.05 -2.93
C LEU A 304 15.64 -20.45 -3.72
N ALA A 305 16.03 -21.71 -3.54
CA ALA A 305 17.06 -22.36 -4.33
C ALA A 305 16.64 -22.49 -5.81
N ASP A 306 17.62 -22.73 -6.67
CA ASP A 306 17.43 -22.84 -8.13
C ASP A 306 16.33 -23.86 -8.48
N ALA A 307 15.32 -23.40 -9.19
CA ALA A 307 14.15 -24.18 -9.60
C ALA A 307 13.99 -24.28 -11.11
N GLY A 308 14.94 -23.75 -11.88
CA GLY A 308 14.91 -23.71 -13.35
C GLY A 308 13.88 -22.73 -13.91
N LYS A 309 13.07 -22.10 -13.06
CA LYS A 309 12.02 -21.15 -13.44
C LYS A 309 11.94 -19.99 -12.47
N THR A 310 11.52 -18.82 -12.99
CA THR A 310 11.13 -17.68 -12.17
C THR A 310 9.81 -17.09 -12.68
N ILE A 311 9.16 -16.28 -11.87
CA ILE A 311 7.94 -15.56 -12.23
C ILE A 311 8.22 -14.07 -12.10
N ILE A 312 7.99 -13.35 -13.19
CA ILE A 312 8.01 -11.90 -13.20
C ILE A 312 6.61 -11.32 -13.32
N THR A 313 6.41 -10.15 -12.75
CA THR A 313 5.16 -9.40 -12.91
C THR A 313 5.47 -7.95 -13.27
N LYS A 314 4.90 -7.47 -14.37
CA LYS A 314 4.95 -6.08 -14.81
C LYS A 314 3.76 -5.32 -14.23
N GLU A 315 4.02 -4.16 -13.63
CA GLU A 315 2.99 -3.29 -13.05
C GLU A 315 2.73 -2.09 -13.95
N TYR A 316 1.47 -1.96 -14.39
CA TYR A 316 1.01 -0.86 -15.23
C TYR A 316 0.07 0.05 -14.44
N PRO A 317 0.40 1.33 -14.25
CA PRO A 317 -0.53 2.29 -13.66
C PRO A 317 -1.66 2.63 -14.65
N GLN A 318 -2.85 2.79 -14.11
CA GLN A 318 -4.05 3.07 -14.90
C GLN A 318 -4.90 4.16 -14.26
N GLU A 319 -5.63 4.89 -15.11
CA GLU A 319 -6.77 5.67 -14.65
C GLU A 319 -7.83 4.73 -14.08
N TRP A 320 -8.36 5.10 -12.93
CA TRP A 320 -9.46 4.38 -12.32
C TRP A 320 -10.80 4.79 -12.95
N ASP A 321 -11.67 3.84 -13.10
CA ASP A 321 -13.10 3.99 -13.33
C ASP A 321 -13.84 2.88 -12.56
N ARG A 322 -15.17 2.93 -12.52
CA ARG A 322 -15.99 1.99 -11.72
C ARG A 322 -15.86 0.52 -12.11
N SER A 323 -15.28 0.21 -13.25
CA SER A 323 -15.02 -1.17 -13.70
C SER A 323 -13.69 -1.72 -13.17
N LYS A 324 -12.86 -0.90 -12.54
CA LYS A 324 -11.51 -1.24 -12.09
C LYS A 324 -11.40 -1.21 -10.57
N GLU A 325 -10.41 -1.93 -10.04
CA GLU A 325 -10.07 -1.88 -8.63
C GLU A 325 -9.44 -0.52 -8.25
N ALA A 326 -9.90 0.05 -7.14
CA ALA A 326 -9.33 1.24 -6.55
C ALA A 326 -8.15 0.86 -5.65
N TYR A 327 -6.93 1.34 -5.99
CA TYR A 327 -5.71 1.05 -5.21
C TYR A 327 -5.31 2.21 -4.33
N TYR A 328 -5.27 3.41 -4.88
CA TYR A 328 -4.74 4.60 -4.20
C TYR A 328 -5.72 5.76 -4.28
N PRO A 329 -6.12 6.35 -3.14
CA PRO A 329 -6.81 7.63 -3.12
C PRO A 329 -5.96 8.75 -3.72
N VAL A 330 -6.58 9.62 -4.51
CA VAL A 330 -5.93 10.82 -5.04
C VAL A 330 -6.16 11.99 -4.08
N ASN A 331 -5.19 12.24 -3.21
CA ASN A 331 -5.27 13.31 -2.22
C ASN A 331 -5.03 14.67 -2.86
N ASN A 332 -6.11 15.43 -3.05
CA ASN A 332 -6.11 16.84 -3.44
C ASN A 332 -7.18 17.61 -2.67
N ASP A 333 -7.22 18.93 -2.79
CA ASP A 333 -8.17 19.77 -2.07
C ASP A 333 -9.64 19.49 -2.43
N LYS A 334 -9.91 19.14 -3.68
CA LYS A 334 -11.26 18.76 -4.15
C LYS A 334 -11.72 17.50 -3.44
N ASN A 335 -10.93 16.44 -3.54
CA ASN A 335 -11.28 15.13 -2.96
C ASN A 335 -11.31 15.18 -1.43
N THR A 336 -10.41 15.94 -0.81
CA THR A 336 -10.44 16.17 0.64
C THR A 336 -11.75 16.80 1.11
N ARG A 337 -12.29 17.79 0.36
CA ARG A 337 -13.59 18.39 0.67
C ARG A 337 -14.75 17.40 0.51
N ILE A 338 -14.76 16.64 -0.57
CA ILE A 338 -15.79 15.62 -0.84
C ILE A 338 -15.74 14.54 0.26
N TYR A 339 -14.56 14.02 0.58
CA TYR A 339 -14.41 13.03 1.65
C TYR A 339 -14.90 13.53 3.01
N LYS A 340 -14.62 14.79 3.36
CA LYS A 340 -15.12 15.37 4.62
C LYS A 340 -16.64 15.36 4.70
N GLN A 341 -17.35 15.56 3.59
CA GLN A 341 -18.82 15.47 3.55
C GLN A 341 -19.28 14.04 3.81
N TYR A 342 -18.68 13.03 3.16
CA TYR A 342 -18.97 11.62 3.43
C TYR A 342 -18.67 11.22 4.88
N ALA A 343 -17.53 11.62 5.40
CA ALA A 343 -17.15 11.32 6.77
C ALA A 343 -18.07 11.99 7.81
N GLN A 344 -18.62 13.16 7.50
CA GLN A 344 -19.61 13.82 8.34
C GLN A 344 -20.96 13.10 8.28
N GLU A 345 -21.43 12.76 7.09
CA GLU A 345 -22.65 11.99 6.86
C GLU A 345 -22.61 10.65 7.60
N ALA A 346 -21.52 9.91 7.46
CA ALA A 346 -21.29 8.65 8.16
C ALA A 346 -21.44 8.80 9.67
N ARG A 347 -20.75 9.77 10.27
CA ARG A 347 -20.78 9.97 11.72
C ARG A 347 -22.14 10.42 12.25
N GLN A 348 -22.87 11.22 11.50
CA GLN A 348 -24.13 11.81 11.96
C GLN A 348 -25.33 10.89 11.74
N LYS A 349 -25.36 10.14 10.64
CA LYS A 349 -26.54 9.37 10.24
C LYS A 349 -26.34 7.86 10.29
N HIS A 350 -25.10 7.38 10.36
CA HIS A 350 -24.78 5.96 10.37
C HIS A 350 -23.77 5.60 11.47
N PRO A 351 -24.06 5.94 12.74
CA PRO A 351 -23.16 5.63 13.87
C PRO A 351 -22.99 4.12 14.09
N GLU A 352 -23.89 3.30 13.55
CA GLU A 352 -23.82 1.84 13.55
C GLU A 352 -22.77 1.29 12.58
N ILE A 353 -22.24 2.13 11.65
CA ILE A 353 -21.29 1.71 10.64
C ILE A 353 -19.90 2.29 10.95
N ILE A 354 -18.92 1.42 11.03
CA ILE A 354 -17.51 1.76 11.16
C ILE A 354 -16.89 1.76 9.76
N PHE A 355 -16.45 2.91 9.26
CA PHE A 355 -15.69 2.99 8.04
C PHE A 355 -14.20 2.82 8.34
N GLY A 356 -13.57 1.82 7.75
CA GLY A 356 -12.19 1.44 8.02
C GLY A 356 -11.37 1.13 6.77
N GLY A 357 -10.05 1.01 6.95
CA GLY A 357 -9.14 0.69 5.88
C GLY A 357 -8.92 1.84 4.89
N ARG A 358 -8.12 1.56 3.86
CA ARG A 358 -7.64 2.57 2.90
C ARG A 358 -8.79 3.28 2.15
N LEU A 359 -9.79 2.53 1.69
CA LEU A 359 -10.88 3.07 0.88
C LEU A 359 -11.99 3.68 1.74
N GLY A 360 -12.32 3.06 2.88
CA GLY A 360 -13.35 3.59 3.79
C GLY A 360 -12.93 4.89 4.48
N LYS A 361 -11.63 5.07 4.72
CA LYS A 361 -11.06 6.31 5.29
C LYS A 361 -10.47 7.25 4.23
N TYR A 362 -10.54 6.89 2.95
CA TYR A 362 -9.96 7.64 1.83
C TYR A 362 -8.53 8.12 2.11
N ARG A 363 -7.68 7.20 2.60
CA ARG A 363 -6.32 7.49 3.02
C ARG A 363 -5.35 6.44 2.50
N TYR A 364 -4.17 6.89 2.04
CA TYR A 364 -3.09 5.96 1.76
C TYR A 364 -2.53 5.43 3.08
N PHE A 365 -2.43 4.11 3.17
CA PHE A 365 -1.81 3.41 4.29
C PHE A 365 -0.78 2.40 3.77
N ASP A 366 0.39 2.37 4.37
CA ASP A 366 1.28 1.21 4.33
C ASP A 366 0.70 0.06 5.15
N MET A 367 1.19 -1.16 4.98
CA MET A 367 0.60 -2.32 5.66
C MET A 367 0.60 -2.19 7.18
N ASP A 368 1.71 -1.76 7.78
CA ASP A 368 1.81 -1.54 9.22
C ASP A 368 0.83 -0.49 9.73
N GLN A 369 0.59 0.55 8.94
CA GLN A 369 -0.41 1.57 9.26
C GLN A 369 -1.84 1.02 9.20
N VAL A 370 -2.13 0.06 8.29
CA VAL A 370 -3.42 -0.63 8.27
C VAL A 370 -3.61 -1.43 9.56
N PHE A 371 -2.57 -2.13 10.04
CA PHE A 371 -2.62 -2.85 11.31
C PHE A 371 -2.87 -1.90 12.49
N ASN A 372 -2.11 -0.81 12.57
CA ASN A 372 -2.29 0.21 13.60
C ASN A 372 -3.70 0.78 13.61
N ASP A 373 -4.23 1.10 12.44
CA ASP A 373 -5.57 1.67 12.29
C ASP A 373 -6.66 0.66 12.70
N ALA A 374 -6.48 -0.62 12.35
CA ALA A 374 -7.38 -1.68 12.81
C ALA A 374 -7.35 -1.84 14.33
N PHE A 375 -6.16 -1.83 14.95
CA PHE A 375 -6.02 -1.87 16.42
C PHE A 375 -6.68 -0.67 17.10
N HIS A 376 -6.49 0.52 16.56
CA HIS A 376 -7.15 1.72 17.08
C HIS A 376 -8.67 1.57 17.04
N THR A 377 -9.21 1.12 15.91
CA THR A 377 -10.64 0.89 15.73
C THR A 377 -11.19 -0.18 16.71
N VAL A 378 -10.44 -1.26 16.93
CA VAL A 378 -10.79 -2.28 17.94
C VAL A 378 -10.83 -1.69 19.34
N ARG A 379 -9.88 -0.82 19.70
CA ARG A 379 -9.86 -0.18 21.03
C ARG A 379 -11.03 0.75 21.23
N GLU A 380 -11.35 1.56 20.24
CA GLU A 380 -12.50 2.45 20.30
C GLU A 380 -13.81 1.66 20.44
N GLU A 381 -13.98 0.61 19.63
CA GLU A 381 -15.20 -0.19 19.61
C GLU A 381 -15.44 -0.96 20.92
N PHE A 382 -14.39 -1.50 21.52
CA PHE A 382 -14.50 -2.33 22.72
C PHE A 382 -14.14 -1.61 24.02
N ASN A 383 -13.89 -0.29 24.00
CA ASN A 383 -13.45 0.51 25.14
C ASN A 383 -12.29 -0.13 25.92
N VAL A 384 -11.35 -0.74 25.20
CA VAL A 384 -10.18 -1.38 25.81
C VAL A 384 -9.16 -0.29 26.14
N ALA A 385 -8.85 -0.13 27.43
CA ALA A 385 -7.77 0.76 27.86
C ALA A 385 -6.45 0.35 27.19
N ALA A 386 -5.62 1.34 26.89
CA ALA A 386 -4.39 1.19 26.14
C ALA A 386 -3.30 0.41 26.91
N ASP A 387 -3.47 -0.91 27.04
CA ASP A 387 -2.35 -1.82 27.38
C ASP A 387 -1.37 -2.03 26.23
N PHE A 388 -1.63 -1.36 25.12
CA PHE A 388 -0.79 -1.29 23.96
C PHE A 388 -0.29 0.16 23.80
N ASN A 389 0.96 0.43 24.12
CA ASN A 389 1.61 1.72 23.91
C ASN A 389 1.84 1.98 22.42
N PHE A 390 0.89 2.65 21.76
CA PHE A 390 1.12 3.22 20.44
C PHE A 390 1.50 4.70 20.57
N ALA A 391 2.73 5.02 20.26
CA ALA A 391 3.08 6.40 20.04
C ALA A 391 2.39 6.88 18.76
N HIS A 392 1.45 7.81 18.87
CA HIS A 392 0.94 8.57 17.75
C HIS A 392 2.08 9.40 17.16
N ASP A 393 2.51 9.07 15.96
CA ASP A 393 3.29 10.00 15.14
C ASP A 393 2.32 10.73 14.20
N ASP A 394 1.67 11.77 14.72
CA ASP A 394 0.80 12.68 13.97
C ASP A 394 1.59 13.65 13.06
N THR A 395 2.90 13.41 12.86
CA THR A 395 3.79 14.31 12.12
C THR A 395 4.38 13.66 10.87
N LYS A 396 3.55 13.08 9.99
CA LYS A 396 3.99 12.80 8.60
C LYS A 396 2.90 13.01 7.60
#